data_cfe1a47f8f7db2aa42717161642e5a98
#
_entry.id   cfe1a47f8f7db2aa42717161642e5a98
#
_cell.length_a   1.000
_cell.length_b   1.000
_cell.length_c   1.000
_cell.angle_alpha   90.00
_cell.angle_beta   90.00
_cell.angle_gamma   90.00
#
_symmetry.space_group_name_H-M   'P 1'
#
loop_
_entity.id
_entity.type
_entity.pdbx_description
1 polymer ?
#
loop_
_entity_poly.entity_id
_entity_poly.type
_entity_poly.pdbx_seq_one_letter_code
_entity_poly.pdbx_strand_id
1 'polypeptide(L)'
;MKALVKQKAEPGLWLMDVPEPEYGDGDVLIKVLRTGICGTDLHIRSWDGWAQQAVTTPRVLGHEFVGEVAAVGAAVQDVAVGDLVSGEGHLVCGKCRNCLAGRRHLCRSTIGLGVGRDGAFAEYVSLPAANVWVHRAEVDLDVAAIFDPFGNAVHTALSFPLVGEDVLITGAGPIGIMAAAVARHAGARNVVITDVSAHRLELARKAGATLALDVSPADIGIADAQRQLGLKEGFDVGLEMSGRPEAMRDMVDNMTHGGRIAMLGLPAEEFAVDWSKIVTSMITVKGIYGREMFETWYAMTVLLEGGLDLTPVITGSYGYEDFDAAFDEASSARSGKIILNWSA
;
A
#
# COMPACT_ATOMS: atom_id res chain seq x y z
N MET A 1 15.68 -18.30 14.46
CA MET A 1 14.42 -17.61 14.57
C MET A 1 13.38 -18.22 13.65
N LYS A 2 12.09 -18.11 13.97
CA LYS A 2 11.00 -18.51 13.06
C LYS A 2 10.83 -17.49 11.93
N ALA A 3 10.56 -18.00 10.71
CA ALA A 3 10.30 -17.16 9.54
C ALA A 3 9.40 -17.86 8.53
N LEU A 4 8.59 -17.09 7.78
CA LEU A 4 7.87 -17.57 6.61
C LEU A 4 8.74 -17.38 5.36
N VAL A 5 9.10 -18.50 4.76
CA VAL A 5 10.10 -18.57 3.70
C VAL A 5 9.46 -19.07 2.41
N LYS A 6 9.76 -18.40 1.30
CA LYS A 6 9.61 -18.95 -0.04
C LYS A 6 10.79 -19.87 -0.31
N GLN A 7 10.70 -21.13 0.16
CA GLN A 7 11.80 -22.07 0.13
C GLN A 7 12.08 -22.63 -1.27
N LYS A 8 11.01 -22.84 -2.05
CA LYS A 8 11.09 -23.49 -3.35
C LYS A 8 10.38 -22.67 -4.43
N ALA A 9 10.81 -22.86 -5.68
CA ALA A 9 10.22 -22.25 -6.87
C ALA A 9 8.92 -22.98 -7.30
N GLU A 10 7.94 -23.07 -6.37
CA GLU A 10 6.63 -23.71 -6.56
C GLU A 10 5.59 -23.02 -5.65
N PRO A 11 4.27 -23.16 -5.88
CA PRO A 11 3.25 -22.60 -4.98
C PRO A 11 3.43 -23.05 -3.53
N GLY A 12 3.18 -22.14 -2.59
CA GLY A 12 3.27 -22.37 -1.14
C GLY A 12 4.27 -21.45 -0.44
N LEU A 13 4.19 -21.44 0.89
CA LEU A 13 5.12 -20.84 1.85
C LEU A 13 5.44 -21.86 2.93
N TRP A 14 6.58 -21.69 3.60
CA TRP A 14 7.03 -22.62 4.63
C TRP A 14 7.44 -21.86 5.88
N LEU A 15 6.85 -22.22 7.01
CA LEU A 15 7.32 -21.78 8.32
C LEU A 15 8.56 -22.59 8.70
N MET A 16 9.70 -21.93 8.87
CA MET A 16 11.00 -22.56 9.07
C MET A 16 11.79 -21.89 10.19
N ASP A 17 12.75 -22.63 10.73
CA ASP A 17 13.81 -22.07 11.54
C ASP A 17 14.94 -21.60 10.61
N VAL A 18 15.28 -20.32 10.71
CA VAL A 18 16.38 -19.69 9.96
C VAL A 18 17.34 -18.99 10.92
N PRO A 19 18.59 -18.72 10.53
CA PRO A 19 19.49 -17.86 11.32
C PRO A 19 18.86 -16.47 11.55
N GLU A 20 19.21 -15.83 12.68
CA GLU A 20 18.90 -14.42 12.87
C GLU A 20 19.64 -13.57 11.83
N PRO A 21 19.06 -12.44 11.37
CA PRO A 21 19.72 -11.60 10.38
C PRO A 21 20.96 -10.91 10.98
N GLU A 22 22.05 -10.94 10.24
CA GLU A 22 23.22 -10.11 10.54
C GLU A 22 22.88 -8.63 10.25
N TYR A 23 23.48 -7.73 11.02
CA TYR A 23 23.36 -6.28 10.82
C TYR A 23 24.73 -5.61 10.89
N GLY A 24 24.93 -4.62 10.03
CA GLY A 24 26.17 -3.85 9.96
C GLY A 24 26.14 -2.59 10.84
N ASP A 25 27.24 -1.82 10.80
CA ASP A 25 27.37 -0.59 11.60
C ASP A 25 26.28 0.45 11.35
N GLY A 26 25.72 0.49 10.15
CA GLY A 26 24.65 1.42 9.75
C GLY A 26 23.23 0.86 9.82
N ASP A 27 23.07 -0.38 10.31
CA ASP A 27 21.80 -1.08 10.32
C ASP A 27 21.16 -1.12 11.71
N VAL A 28 19.87 -1.43 11.73
CA VAL A 28 19.04 -1.61 12.91
C VAL A 28 18.48 -3.03 12.88
N LEU A 29 18.63 -3.78 13.96
CA LEU A 29 17.95 -5.06 14.17
C LEU A 29 16.62 -4.79 14.87
N ILE A 30 15.52 -5.25 14.29
CA ILE A 30 14.17 -4.99 14.76
C ILE A 30 13.51 -6.32 15.11
N LYS A 31 12.99 -6.42 16.33
CA LYS A 31 12.09 -7.51 16.76
C LYS A 31 10.70 -7.20 16.19
N VAL A 32 10.22 -8.04 15.30
CA VAL A 32 8.94 -7.84 14.63
C VAL A 32 7.79 -8.16 15.58
N LEU A 33 6.80 -7.28 15.64
CA LEU A 33 5.60 -7.45 16.47
C LEU A 33 4.37 -7.81 15.63
N ARG A 34 4.16 -7.08 14.52
CA ARG A 34 3.04 -7.29 13.59
C ARG A 34 3.53 -7.13 12.16
N THR A 35 2.90 -7.89 11.25
CA THR A 35 3.12 -7.72 9.80
C THR A 35 1.81 -7.75 9.06
N GLY A 36 1.70 -6.96 7.98
CA GLY A 36 0.58 -6.97 7.06
C GLY A 36 0.84 -7.91 5.88
N ILE A 37 -0.20 -8.61 5.40
CA ILE A 37 -0.12 -9.37 4.15
C ILE A 37 -0.45 -8.45 2.98
N CYS A 38 0.46 -8.40 1.99
CA CYS A 38 0.34 -7.63 0.76
C CYS A 38 -0.10 -8.51 -0.42
N GLY A 39 -0.67 -7.89 -1.46
CA GLY A 39 -0.90 -8.55 -2.75
C GLY A 39 0.36 -9.15 -3.37
N THR A 40 1.51 -8.49 -3.18
CA THR A 40 2.83 -9.02 -3.57
C THR A 40 3.13 -10.38 -2.94
N ASP A 41 2.81 -10.57 -1.68
CA ASP A 41 3.02 -11.84 -0.96
C ASP A 41 2.10 -12.94 -1.50
N LEU A 42 0.87 -12.58 -1.92
CA LEU A 42 -0.07 -13.50 -2.58
C LEU A 42 0.46 -13.98 -3.94
N HIS A 43 1.02 -13.07 -4.74
CA HIS A 43 1.70 -13.41 -6.00
C HIS A 43 2.87 -14.36 -5.77
N ILE A 44 3.69 -14.11 -4.73
CA ILE A 44 4.82 -14.97 -4.40
C ILE A 44 4.35 -16.33 -3.87
N ARG A 45 3.29 -16.37 -3.03
CA ARG A 45 2.71 -17.64 -2.56
C ARG A 45 2.21 -18.47 -3.73
N SER A 46 1.48 -17.89 -4.67
CA SER A 46 0.95 -18.57 -5.85
C SER A 46 2.03 -18.93 -6.89
N TRP A 47 3.20 -18.30 -6.81
CA TRP A 47 4.34 -18.49 -7.71
C TRP A 47 3.99 -18.18 -9.16
N ASP A 48 3.32 -17.09 -9.41
CA ASP A 48 2.92 -16.65 -10.75
C ASP A 48 4.11 -16.15 -11.60
N GLY A 49 3.83 -15.75 -12.84
CA GLY A 49 4.86 -15.33 -13.79
C GLY A 49 5.69 -14.12 -13.33
N TRP A 50 5.10 -13.21 -12.54
CA TRP A 50 5.84 -12.10 -11.97
C TRP A 50 6.77 -12.58 -10.83
N ALA A 51 6.26 -13.40 -9.92
CA ALA A 51 7.05 -13.91 -8.80
C ALA A 51 8.27 -14.73 -9.27
N GLN A 52 8.09 -15.53 -10.34
CA GLN A 52 9.18 -16.31 -10.95
C GLN A 52 10.33 -15.46 -11.48
N GLN A 53 10.06 -14.21 -11.88
CA GLN A 53 11.06 -13.28 -12.38
C GLN A 53 11.66 -12.38 -11.27
N ALA A 54 10.85 -12.05 -10.26
CA ALA A 54 11.20 -11.08 -9.24
C ALA A 54 11.91 -11.69 -8.03
N VAL A 55 11.64 -12.96 -7.68
CA VAL A 55 12.10 -13.58 -6.44
C VAL A 55 13.07 -14.72 -6.68
N THR A 56 14.22 -14.65 -6.02
CA THR A 56 15.17 -15.76 -5.95
C THR A 56 14.95 -16.54 -4.65
N THR A 57 14.71 -17.86 -4.76
CA THR A 57 14.53 -18.74 -3.60
C THR A 57 15.87 -19.29 -3.08
N PRO A 58 16.06 -19.52 -1.77
CA PRO A 58 15.10 -19.23 -0.71
C PRO A 58 15.02 -17.74 -0.38
N ARG A 59 13.84 -17.29 0.14
CA ARG A 59 13.59 -15.89 0.51
C ARG A 59 12.63 -15.81 1.69
N VAL A 60 13.00 -15.10 2.76
CA VAL A 60 12.07 -14.66 3.80
C VAL A 60 11.21 -13.53 3.22
N LEU A 61 9.87 -13.65 3.29
CA LEU A 61 8.94 -12.68 2.71
C LEU A 61 8.58 -11.54 3.68
N GLY A 62 7.64 -10.68 3.27
CA GLY A 62 7.05 -9.61 4.09
C GLY A 62 7.83 -8.30 4.01
N HIS A 63 7.08 -7.21 3.87
CA HIS A 63 7.62 -5.85 3.75
C HIS A 63 6.75 -4.81 4.45
N GLU A 64 5.62 -5.21 5.00
CA GLU A 64 4.72 -4.39 5.81
C GLU A 64 4.88 -4.85 7.26
N PHE A 65 5.40 -4.01 8.15
CA PHE A 65 5.65 -4.42 9.53
C PHE A 65 5.74 -3.26 10.52
N VAL A 66 5.57 -3.58 11.79
CA VAL A 66 5.95 -2.79 12.96
C VAL A 66 6.72 -3.67 13.92
N GLY A 67 7.70 -3.12 14.59
CA GLY A 67 8.52 -3.83 15.57
C GLY A 67 9.21 -2.91 16.54
N GLU A 68 9.92 -3.50 17.48
CA GLU A 68 10.74 -2.81 18.49
C GLU A 68 12.22 -3.00 18.14
N VAL A 69 13.00 -1.93 18.24
CA VAL A 69 14.44 -1.98 18.01
C VAL A 69 15.11 -2.84 19.06
N ALA A 70 15.70 -3.94 18.65
CA ALA A 70 16.43 -4.89 19.51
C ALA A 70 17.92 -4.57 19.62
N ALA A 71 18.52 -4.06 18.53
CA ALA A 71 19.91 -3.63 18.52
C ALA A 71 20.15 -2.60 17.41
N VAL A 72 21.20 -1.80 17.56
CA VAL A 72 21.63 -0.79 16.58
C VAL A 72 23.12 -0.96 16.28
N GLY A 73 23.51 -0.74 15.03
CA GLY A 73 24.91 -0.72 14.62
C GLY A 73 25.65 0.51 15.16
N ALA A 74 26.98 0.41 15.22
CA ALA A 74 27.84 1.42 15.88
C ALA A 74 27.77 2.82 15.25
N ALA A 75 27.35 2.94 13.98
CA ALA A 75 27.21 4.21 13.28
C ALA A 75 25.80 4.80 13.34
N VAL A 76 24.82 4.11 13.93
CA VAL A 76 23.43 4.59 14.06
C VAL A 76 23.33 5.60 15.20
N GLN A 77 22.69 6.77 14.95
CA GLN A 77 22.61 7.87 15.91
C GLN A 77 21.16 8.26 16.25
N ASP A 78 20.23 8.11 15.30
CA ASP A 78 18.87 8.67 15.42
C ASP A 78 17.81 7.65 15.81
N VAL A 79 18.22 6.39 16.05
CA VAL A 79 17.35 5.27 16.45
C VAL A 79 17.96 4.60 17.67
N ALA A 80 17.16 4.29 18.68
CA ALA A 80 17.59 3.68 19.94
C ALA A 80 16.91 2.33 20.18
N VAL A 81 17.58 1.46 20.95
CA VAL A 81 16.98 0.20 21.44
C VAL A 81 15.71 0.51 22.24
N GLY A 82 14.63 -0.20 21.95
CA GLY A 82 13.30 0.00 22.53
C GLY A 82 12.40 0.94 21.74
N ASP A 83 12.90 1.63 20.72
CA ASP A 83 12.04 2.44 19.85
C ASP A 83 11.04 1.55 19.11
N LEU A 84 9.76 1.99 19.05
CA LEU A 84 8.74 1.40 18.18
C LEU A 84 8.93 1.94 16.76
N VAL A 85 9.09 1.04 15.80
CA VAL A 85 9.46 1.42 14.43
C VAL A 85 8.67 0.65 13.38
N SER A 86 8.42 1.31 12.24
CA SER A 86 8.09 0.66 10.97
C SER A 86 9.23 0.91 9.96
N GLY A 87 9.21 0.24 8.82
CA GLY A 87 10.30 0.36 7.85
C GLY A 87 9.85 0.64 6.44
N GLU A 88 10.59 1.52 5.75
CA GLU A 88 10.45 1.72 4.31
C GLU A 88 11.04 0.51 3.56
N GLY A 89 10.16 -0.27 2.94
CA GLY A 89 10.53 -1.52 2.26
C GLY A 89 11.34 -1.33 0.97
N HIS A 90 11.48 -0.10 0.46
CA HIS A 90 12.31 0.21 -0.71
C HIS A 90 13.71 0.66 -0.28
N LEU A 91 14.69 -0.25 -0.37
CA LEU A 91 16.08 0.08 -0.09
C LEU A 91 16.73 0.71 -1.32
N VAL A 92 17.28 1.90 -1.16
CA VAL A 92 17.79 2.72 -2.26
C VAL A 92 19.31 2.74 -2.31
N CYS A 93 19.89 2.96 -3.50
CA CYS A 93 21.35 2.93 -3.67
C CYS A 93 22.08 4.14 -3.08
N GLY A 94 21.40 5.21 -2.69
CA GLY A 94 21.98 6.44 -2.12
C GLY A 94 22.79 7.31 -3.10
N LYS A 95 23.22 6.81 -4.24
CA LYS A 95 24.23 7.45 -5.13
C LYS A 95 23.77 7.78 -6.55
N CYS A 96 22.60 7.34 -7.00
CA CYS A 96 22.10 7.73 -8.31
C CYS A 96 21.58 9.18 -8.30
N ARG A 97 21.39 9.77 -9.49
CA ARG A 97 20.90 11.14 -9.64
C ARG A 97 19.69 11.45 -8.78
N ASN A 98 18.71 10.55 -8.76
CA ASN A 98 17.47 10.76 -8.00
C ASN A 98 17.73 10.74 -6.48
N CYS A 99 18.53 9.78 -5.98
CA CYS A 99 18.90 9.73 -4.56
C CYS A 99 19.66 11.00 -4.13
N LEU A 100 20.65 11.43 -4.92
CA LEU A 100 21.42 12.63 -4.62
C LEU A 100 20.59 13.92 -4.69
N ALA A 101 19.51 13.92 -5.47
CA ALA A 101 18.56 15.02 -5.57
C ALA A 101 17.43 14.97 -4.51
N GLY A 102 17.52 14.09 -3.49
CA GLY A 102 16.51 13.91 -2.45
C GLY A 102 15.26 13.12 -2.87
N ARG A 103 15.18 12.71 -4.13
CA ARG A 103 14.05 11.93 -4.68
C ARG A 103 14.34 10.44 -4.60
N ARG A 104 14.51 9.94 -3.37
CA ARG A 104 14.96 8.58 -3.09
C ARG A 104 13.98 7.51 -3.59
N HIS A 105 12.67 7.75 -3.50
CA HIS A 105 11.61 6.89 -4.04
C HIS A 105 11.72 6.64 -5.56
N LEU A 106 12.45 7.50 -6.30
CA LEU A 106 12.74 7.32 -7.73
C LEU A 106 14.10 6.68 -7.99
N CYS A 107 14.65 5.94 -7.03
CA CYS A 107 15.92 5.26 -7.19
C CYS A 107 15.84 4.22 -8.32
N ARG A 108 16.85 4.23 -9.21
CA ARG A 108 16.91 3.29 -10.35
C ARG A 108 17.34 1.87 -9.97
N SER A 109 17.84 1.69 -8.75
CA SER A 109 18.38 0.43 -8.24
C SER A 109 17.77 0.13 -6.87
N THR A 110 16.46 0.27 -6.77
CA THR A 110 15.71 -0.08 -5.56
C THR A 110 15.71 -1.59 -5.37
N ILE A 111 15.95 -2.02 -4.13
CA ILE A 111 15.83 -3.41 -3.70
C ILE A 111 14.62 -3.50 -2.77
N GLY A 112 13.64 -4.33 -3.10
CA GLY A 112 12.44 -4.53 -2.27
C GLY A 112 12.73 -5.49 -1.11
N LEU A 113 12.34 -5.09 0.10
CA LEU A 113 12.28 -5.96 1.27
C LEU A 113 11.31 -7.12 1.02
N GLY A 114 11.64 -8.33 1.41
CA GLY A 114 10.80 -9.51 1.16
C GLY A 114 10.75 -9.99 -0.29
N VAL A 115 11.45 -9.31 -1.21
CA VAL A 115 11.52 -9.64 -2.65
C VAL A 115 12.96 -9.81 -3.09
N GLY A 116 13.73 -8.73 -3.11
CA GLY A 116 15.14 -8.71 -3.49
C GLY A 116 16.12 -9.01 -2.34
N ARG A 117 15.67 -8.87 -1.10
CA ARG A 117 16.36 -9.29 0.13
C ARG A 117 15.35 -9.87 1.11
N ASP A 118 15.85 -10.53 2.16
CA ASP A 118 15.00 -11.12 3.21
C ASP A 118 14.16 -10.06 3.92
N GLY A 119 12.91 -10.43 4.20
CA GLY A 119 11.84 -9.57 4.66
C GLY A 119 11.48 -9.74 6.13
N ALA A 120 10.31 -9.22 6.48
CA ALA A 120 9.84 -9.07 7.85
C ALA A 120 8.85 -10.15 8.32
N PHE A 121 8.52 -11.16 7.51
CA PHE A 121 7.75 -12.31 8.00
C PHE A 121 8.67 -13.23 8.80
N ALA A 122 9.20 -12.71 9.89
CA ALA A 122 10.15 -13.38 10.79
C ALA A 122 10.13 -12.71 12.16
N GLU A 123 10.70 -13.37 13.18
CA GLU A 123 10.82 -12.77 14.51
C GLU A 123 11.74 -11.54 14.55
N TYR A 124 12.71 -11.47 13.63
CA TYR A 124 13.62 -10.33 13.50
C TYR A 124 13.85 -9.97 12.02
N VAL A 125 14.03 -8.67 11.78
CA VAL A 125 14.43 -8.11 10.49
C VAL A 125 15.54 -7.09 10.67
N SER A 126 16.49 -7.03 9.74
CA SER A 126 17.56 -6.01 9.72
C SER A 126 17.33 -5.03 8.58
N LEU A 127 17.40 -3.73 8.87
CA LEU A 127 17.26 -2.65 7.90
C LEU A 127 18.35 -1.58 8.11
N PRO A 128 18.80 -0.90 7.03
CA PRO A 128 19.55 0.33 7.18
C PRO A 128 18.77 1.36 8.02
N ALA A 129 19.41 2.03 8.96
CA ALA A 129 18.78 3.05 9.79
C ALA A 129 18.06 4.13 8.95
N ALA A 130 18.59 4.44 7.75
CA ALA A 130 17.99 5.36 6.80
C ALA A 130 16.65 4.89 6.20
N ASN A 131 16.22 3.65 6.47
CA ASN A 131 14.92 3.09 6.07
C ASN A 131 13.97 2.92 7.25
N VAL A 132 14.41 3.24 8.47
CA VAL A 132 13.60 3.07 9.70
C VAL A 132 12.81 4.34 9.98
N TRP A 133 11.52 4.18 10.29
CA TRP A 133 10.63 5.23 10.77
C TRP A 133 10.29 5.00 12.23
N VAL A 134 10.71 5.91 13.11
CA VAL A 134 10.41 5.86 14.54
C VAL A 134 9.03 6.46 14.79
N HIS A 135 8.14 5.70 15.41
CA HIS A 135 6.83 6.19 15.88
C HIS A 135 7.02 6.96 17.18
N ARG A 136 6.87 8.28 17.13
CA ARG A 136 7.06 9.18 18.31
C ARG A 136 5.77 9.40 19.08
N ALA A 137 4.62 9.21 18.42
CA ALA A 137 3.31 9.24 19.04
C ALA A 137 2.81 7.82 19.27
N GLU A 138 1.87 7.65 20.19
CA GLU A 138 1.15 6.39 20.36
C GLU A 138 0.40 6.05 19.08
N VAL A 139 0.59 4.83 18.58
CA VAL A 139 -0.06 4.31 17.37
C VAL A 139 -0.51 2.88 17.63
N ASP A 140 -1.69 2.53 17.12
CA ASP A 140 -2.15 1.13 17.12
C ASP A 140 -1.17 0.25 16.33
N LEU A 141 -0.78 -0.90 16.88
CA LEU A 141 0.24 -1.77 16.26
C LEU A 141 -0.21 -2.34 14.92
N ASP A 142 -1.48 -2.68 14.78
CA ASP A 142 -2.00 -3.22 13.52
C ASP A 142 -2.04 -2.12 12.44
N VAL A 143 -2.34 -0.87 12.81
CA VAL A 143 -2.24 0.29 11.92
C VAL A 143 -0.78 0.59 11.58
N ALA A 144 0.14 0.55 12.54
CA ALA A 144 1.57 0.76 12.29
C ALA A 144 2.17 -0.32 11.37
N ALA A 145 1.67 -1.57 11.45
CA ALA A 145 2.09 -2.65 10.57
C ALA A 145 1.76 -2.41 9.09
N ILE A 146 0.70 -1.63 8.80
CA ILE A 146 0.25 -1.35 7.43
C ILE A 146 0.69 0.03 6.91
N PHE A 147 1.71 0.63 7.49
CA PHE A 147 2.25 1.94 7.04
C PHE A 147 2.73 1.90 5.60
N ASP A 148 3.26 0.77 5.13
CA ASP A 148 3.66 0.60 3.74
C ASP A 148 2.48 0.84 2.76
N PRO A 149 1.38 0.08 2.76
CA PRO A 149 0.24 0.31 1.87
C PRO A 149 -0.53 1.59 2.22
N PHE A 150 -0.56 2.02 3.48
CA PHE A 150 -1.14 3.30 3.86
C PHE A 150 -0.38 4.46 3.18
N GLY A 151 0.94 4.39 3.12
CA GLY A 151 1.74 5.38 2.41
C GLY A 151 1.46 5.39 0.91
N ASN A 152 1.19 4.25 0.28
CA ASN A 152 0.76 4.21 -1.12
C ASN A 152 -0.58 4.93 -1.31
N ALA A 153 -1.53 4.75 -0.38
CA ALA A 153 -2.81 5.45 -0.40
C ALA A 153 -2.63 6.96 -0.22
N VAL A 154 -1.81 7.40 0.74
CA VAL A 154 -1.52 8.82 1.01
C VAL A 154 -0.81 9.47 -0.18
N HIS A 155 0.25 8.86 -0.73
CA HIS A 155 0.96 9.38 -1.89
C HIS A 155 0.02 9.55 -3.08
N THR A 156 -0.86 8.57 -3.32
CA THR A 156 -1.81 8.64 -4.43
C THR A 156 -2.86 9.72 -4.19
N ALA A 157 -3.52 9.71 -3.03
CA ALA A 157 -4.60 10.65 -2.72
C ALA A 157 -4.12 12.09 -2.70
N LEU A 158 -2.95 12.36 -2.07
CA LEU A 158 -2.42 13.72 -1.94
C LEU A 158 -1.55 14.17 -3.13
N SER A 159 -1.50 13.40 -4.21
CA SER A 159 -0.79 13.81 -5.44
C SER A 159 -1.39 15.06 -6.09
N PHE A 160 -2.65 15.36 -5.78
CA PHE A 160 -3.37 16.54 -6.22
C PHE A 160 -4.14 17.16 -5.06
N PRO A 161 -4.44 18.48 -5.08
CA PRO A 161 -5.33 19.10 -4.09
C PRO A 161 -6.71 18.43 -4.07
N LEU A 162 -7.26 18.21 -2.87
CA LEU A 162 -8.54 17.51 -2.68
C LEU A 162 -9.63 18.37 -2.03
N VAL A 163 -9.27 19.50 -1.40
CA VAL A 163 -10.23 20.32 -0.66
C VAL A 163 -11.31 20.86 -1.60
N GLY A 164 -12.55 20.43 -1.36
CA GLY A 164 -13.71 20.83 -2.17
C GLY A 164 -13.90 20.08 -3.49
N GLU A 165 -12.98 19.18 -3.85
CA GLU A 165 -13.01 18.42 -5.11
C GLU A 165 -13.94 17.19 -5.02
N ASP A 166 -14.48 16.77 -6.16
CA ASP A 166 -15.15 15.49 -6.34
C ASP A 166 -14.16 14.42 -6.77
N VAL A 167 -14.00 13.39 -5.93
CA VAL A 167 -12.98 12.35 -6.09
C VAL A 167 -13.62 11.04 -6.54
N LEU A 168 -13.11 10.46 -7.63
CA LEU A 168 -13.43 9.11 -8.08
C LEU A 168 -12.29 8.15 -7.79
N ILE A 169 -12.57 7.06 -7.09
CA ILE A 169 -11.61 5.98 -6.80
C ILE A 169 -12.10 4.72 -7.49
N THR A 170 -11.26 4.08 -8.30
CA THR A 170 -11.57 2.78 -8.90
C THR A 170 -10.78 1.67 -8.20
N GLY A 171 -11.50 0.66 -7.69
CA GLY A 171 -10.94 -0.44 -6.92
C GLY A 171 -10.99 -0.18 -5.39
N ALA A 172 -11.86 -0.92 -4.70
CA ALA A 172 -11.97 -0.92 -3.23
C ALA A 172 -11.10 -2.04 -2.60
N GLY A 173 -9.89 -2.26 -3.11
CA GLY A 173 -8.86 -3.00 -2.39
C GLY A 173 -8.42 -2.23 -1.13
N PRO A 174 -7.61 -2.85 -0.25
CA PRO A 174 -7.18 -2.19 0.99
C PRO A 174 -6.61 -0.79 0.77
N ILE A 175 -5.77 -0.59 -0.26
CA ILE A 175 -5.18 0.72 -0.58
C ILE A 175 -6.25 1.71 -1.04
N GLY A 176 -7.21 1.28 -1.89
CA GLY A 176 -8.30 2.15 -2.34
C GLY A 176 -9.24 2.58 -1.20
N ILE A 177 -9.51 1.69 -0.25
CA ILE A 177 -10.30 2.02 0.95
C ILE A 177 -9.56 3.04 1.82
N MET A 178 -8.26 2.84 2.05
CA MET A 178 -7.42 3.81 2.78
C MET A 178 -7.36 5.16 2.04
N ALA A 179 -7.26 5.16 0.70
CA ALA A 179 -7.27 6.38 -0.08
C ALA A 179 -8.61 7.12 0.01
N ALA A 180 -9.74 6.41 0.13
CA ALA A 180 -11.05 7.02 0.37
C ALA A 180 -11.10 7.71 1.75
N ALA A 181 -10.57 7.06 2.79
CA ALA A 181 -10.46 7.65 4.11
C ALA A 181 -9.58 8.92 4.10
N VAL A 182 -8.41 8.85 3.45
CA VAL A 182 -7.50 10.00 3.29
C VAL A 182 -8.18 11.14 2.53
N ALA A 183 -8.80 10.85 1.39
CA ALA A 183 -9.47 11.87 0.57
C ALA A 183 -10.60 12.57 1.34
N ARG A 184 -11.38 11.80 2.10
CA ARG A 184 -12.44 12.36 2.94
C ARG A 184 -11.87 13.23 4.06
N HIS A 185 -10.83 12.75 4.75
CA HIS A 185 -10.17 13.49 5.83
C HIS A 185 -9.51 14.78 5.32
N ALA A 186 -8.92 14.73 4.11
CA ALA A 186 -8.29 15.89 3.46
C ALA A 186 -9.28 16.93 2.92
N GLY A 187 -10.58 16.74 3.07
CA GLY A 187 -11.61 17.72 2.73
C GLY A 187 -12.21 17.62 1.33
N ALA A 188 -12.14 16.47 0.67
CA ALA A 188 -12.86 16.21 -0.56
C ALA A 188 -14.39 16.41 -0.35
N ARG A 189 -15.06 17.03 -1.33
CA ARG A 189 -16.52 17.29 -1.29
C ARG A 189 -17.27 15.97 -1.36
N ASN A 190 -17.01 15.18 -2.36
CA ASN A 190 -17.53 13.83 -2.51
C ASN A 190 -16.38 12.85 -2.77
N VAL A 191 -16.47 11.66 -2.19
CA VAL A 191 -15.58 10.54 -2.45
C VAL A 191 -16.41 9.37 -2.94
N VAL A 192 -16.32 9.08 -4.23
CA VAL A 192 -16.97 7.94 -4.87
C VAL A 192 -15.94 6.85 -5.06
N ILE A 193 -16.25 5.63 -4.63
CA ILE A 193 -15.39 4.46 -4.84
C ILE A 193 -16.16 3.35 -5.54
N THR A 194 -15.54 2.69 -6.52
CA THR A 194 -16.17 1.61 -7.29
C THR A 194 -15.43 0.28 -7.08
N ASP A 195 -16.18 -0.81 -7.02
CA ASP A 195 -15.66 -2.18 -6.99
C ASP A 195 -16.77 -3.14 -7.43
N VAL A 196 -16.43 -4.42 -7.59
CA VAL A 196 -17.36 -5.53 -7.85
C VAL A 196 -17.64 -6.35 -6.58
N SER A 197 -16.94 -6.09 -5.48
CA SER A 197 -17.10 -6.77 -4.19
C SER A 197 -17.98 -5.96 -3.24
N ALA A 198 -19.20 -6.43 -3.01
CA ALA A 198 -20.11 -5.80 -2.06
C ALA A 198 -19.52 -5.66 -0.65
N HIS A 199 -18.71 -6.65 -0.21
CA HIS A 199 -18.04 -6.60 1.09
C HIS A 199 -17.01 -5.46 1.16
N ARG A 200 -16.16 -5.31 0.15
CA ARG A 200 -15.16 -4.22 0.09
C ARG A 200 -15.81 -2.84 -0.01
N LEU A 201 -16.92 -2.74 -0.74
CA LEU A 201 -17.70 -1.51 -0.80
C LEU A 201 -18.29 -1.13 0.56
N GLU A 202 -18.69 -2.11 1.38
CA GLU A 202 -19.14 -1.85 2.75
C GLU A 202 -18.01 -1.34 3.63
N LEU A 203 -16.80 -1.90 3.52
CA LEU A 203 -15.61 -1.38 4.20
C LEU A 203 -15.31 0.06 3.78
N ALA A 204 -15.41 0.36 2.47
CA ALA A 204 -15.21 1.70 1.95
C ALA A 204 -16.20 2.72 2.51
N ARG A 205 -17.49 2.34 2.69
CA ARG A 205 -18.48 3.19 3.36
C ARG A 205 -18.10 3.49 4.81
N LYS A 206 -17.64 2.45 5.56
CA LYS A 206 -17.16 2.62 6.94
C LYS A 206 -15.93 3.52 7.02
N ALA A 207 -15.07 3.47 6.01
CA ALA A 207 -13.89 4.31 5.89
C ALA A 207 -14.19 5.76 5.43
N GLY A 208 -15.45 6.11 5.17
CA GLY A 208 -15.87 7.48 4.89
C GLY A 208 -16.17 7.82 3.42
N ALA A 209 -16.22 6.82 2.53
CA ALA A 209 -16.69 7.06 1.15
C ALA A 209 -18.12 7.64 1.14
N THR A 210 -18.35 8.72 0.38
CA THR A 210 -19.69 9.33 0.21
C THR A 210 -20.61 8.37 -0.50
N LEU A 211 -20.09 7.68 -1.52
CA LEU A 211 -20.82 6.67 -2.29
C LEU A 211 -19.88 5.52 -2.65
N ALA A 212 -20.28 4.29 -2.35
CA ALA A 212 -19.61 3.08 -2.77
C ALA A 212 -20.49 2.34 -3.76
N LEU A 213 -20.06 2.29 -5.03
CA LEU A 213 -20.85 1.83 -6.16
C LEU A 213 -20.38 0.45 -6.63
N ASP A 214 -21.31 -0.50 -6.66
CA ASP A 214 -21.09 -1.80 -7.30
C ASP A 214 -21.23 -1.64 -8.82
N VAL A 215 -20.14 -1.87 -9.54
CA VAL A 215 -20.09 -1.79 -11.01
C VAL A 215 -20.11 -3.17 -11.67
N SER A 216 -20.47 -4.22 -10.93
CA SER A 216 -20.64 -5.57 -11.49
C SER A 216 -21.89 -5.71 -12.38
N PRO A 217 -23.05 -5.03 -12.11
CA PRO A 217 -24.17 -5.03 -13.02
C PRO A 217 -23.87 -4.19 -14.28
N ALA A 218 -24.16 -4.73 -15.46
CA ALA A 218 -23.85 -4.08 -16.73
C ALA A 218 -24.59 -2.76 -16.99
N ASP A 219 -25.67 -2.49 -16.27
CA ASP A 219 -26.51 -1.31 -16.37
C ASP A 219 -26.16 -0.23 -15.31
N ILE A 220 -25.19 -0.49 -14.44
CA ILE A 220 -24.71 0.43 -13.43
C ILE A 220 -23.29 0.90 -13.79
N GLY A 221 -23.07 2.20 -13.81
CA GLY A 221 -21.77 2.80 -14.11
C GLY A 221 -21.52 4.09 -13.33
N ILE A 222 -20.35 4.66 -13.53
CA ILE A 222 -19.91 5.89 -12.83
C ILE A 222 -20.85 7.06 -13.09
N ALA A 223 -21.49 7.12 -14.26
CA ALA A 223 -22.50 8.12 -14.58
C ALA A 223 -23.73 8.07 -13.65
N ASP A 224 -24.04 6.91 -13.06
CA ASP A 224 -25.10 6.80 -12.05
C ASP A 224 -24.72 7.53 -10.76
N ALA A 225 -23.48 7.39 -10.34
CA ALA A 225 -22.94 8.14 -9.20
C ALA A 225 -22.99 9.65 -9.45
N GLN A 226 -22.61 10.10 -10.65
CA GLN A 226 -22.72 11.53 -11.02
C GLN A 226 -24.15 12.03 -10.93
N ARG A 227 -25.12 11.28 -11.47
CA ARG A 227 -26.57 11.65 -11.38
C ARG A 227 -27.06 11.71 -9.95
N GLN A 228 -26.69 10.70 -9.14
CA GLN A 228 -27.08 10.64 -7.73
C GLN A 228 -26.54 11.81 -6.90
N LEU A 229 -25.31 12.25 -7.18
CA LEU A 229 -24.64 13.34 -6.49
C LEU A 229 -24.87 14.71 -7.12
N GLY A 230 -25.58 14.78 -8.27
CA GLY A 230 -25.85 16.01 -9.01
C GLY A 230 -24.60 16.61 -9.67
N LEU A 231 -23.59 15.81 -9.97
CA LEU A 231 -22.38 16.25 -10.66
C LEU A 231 -22.66 16.44 -12.14
N LYS A 232 -22.47 17.66 -12.65
CA LYS A 232 -22.82 18.00 -14.04
C LYS A 232 -21.65 17.85 -15.02
N GLU A 233 -20.41 17.96 -14.52
CA GLU A 233 -19.23 18.09 -15.36
C GLU A 233 -18.26 16.91 -15.22
N GLY A 234 -18.47 16.01 -14.27
CA GLY A 234 -17.60 14.88 -13.99
C GLY A 234 -16.82 15.03 -12.68
N PHE A 235 -15.78 14.23 -12.50
CA PHE A 235 -14.94 14.23 -11.31
C PHE A 235 -13.67 15.05 -11.53
N ASP A 236 -13.22 15.77 -10.50
CA ASP A 236 -12.04 16.62 -10.52
C ASP A 236 -10.74 15.82 -10.37
N VAL A 237 -10.76 14.81 -9.48
CA VAL A 237 -9.62 13.95 -9.19
C VAL A 237 -10.00 12.48 -9.30
N GLY A 238 -9.24 11.73 -10.09
CA GLY A 238 -9.34 10.28 -10.21
C GLY A 238 -8.16 9.59 -9.49
N LEU A 239 -8.45 8.55 -8.72
CA LEU A 239 -7.46 7.69 -8.08
C LEU A 239 -7.66 6.27 -8.62
N GLU A 240 -6.83 5.87 -9.59
CA GLU A 240 -6.93 4.54 -10.19
C GLU A 240 -6.13 3.54 -9.34
N MET A 241 -6.84 2.64 -8.63
CA MET A 241 -6.29 1.70 -7.67
C MET A 241 -6.51 0.23 -8.06
N SER A 242 -7.22 -0.02 -9.16
CA SER A 242 -7.63 -1.37 -9.54
C SER A 242 -6.64 -2.07 -10.49
N GLY A 243 -5.91 -1.31 -11.30
CA GLY A 243 -5.11 -1.82 -12.40
C GLY A 243 -5.94 -2.46 -13.54
N ARG A 244 -7.26 -2.24 -13.55
CA ARG A 244 -8.14 -2.81 -14.57
C ARG A 244 -8.29 -1.84 -15.74
N PRO A 245 -8.04 -2.30 -16.99
CA PRO A 245 -8.15 -1.46 -18.17
C PRO A 245 -9.52 -0.78 -18.33
N GLU A 246 -10.60 -1.51 -18.00
CA GLU A 246 -11.97 -0.99 -18.06
C GLU A 246 -12.16 0.17 -17.08
N ALA A 247 -11.70 0.00 -15.83
CA ALA A 247 -11.82 1.02 -14.80
C ALA A 247 -11.06 2.30 -15.15
N MET A 248 -9.88 2.18 -15.80
CA MET A 248 -9.13 3.34 -16.29
C MET A 248 -9.86 4.05 -17.43
N ARG A 249 -10.49 3.32 -18.37
CA ARG A 249 -11.28 3.93 -19.46
C ARG A 249 -12.49 4.64 -18.89
N ASP A 250 -13.24 3.96 -18.01
CA ASP A 250 -14.42 4.55 -17.34
C ASP A 250 -14.03 5.80 -16.54
N MET A 251 -12.85 5.78 -15.86
CA MET A 251 -12.35 6.96 -15.16
C MET A 251 -12.12 8.11 -16.14
N VAL A 252 -11.36 7.92 -17.23
CA VAL A 252 -11.09 8.96 -18.24
C VAL A 252 -12.39 9.50 -18.80
N ASP A 253 -13.40 8.64 -19.00
CA ASP A 253 -14.71 9.02 -19.55
C ASP A 253 -15.55 9.89 -18.61
N ASN A 254 -15.28 9.84 -17.33
CA ASN A 254 -16.06 10.52 -16.30
C ASN A 254 -15.31 11.68 -15.60
N MET A 255 -14.11 12.04 -16.06
CA MET A 255 -13.39 13.22 -15.57
C MET A 255 -13.92 14.52 -16.18
N THR A 256 -13.90 15.59 -15.39
CA THR A 256 -14.13 16.96 -15.89
C THR A 256 -13.01 17.44 -16.80
N HIS A 257 -13.22 18.49 -17.57
CA HIS A 257 -12.15 19.16 -18.30
C HIS A 257 -11.12 19.74 -17.30
N GLY A 258 -9.82 19.48 -17.53
CA GLY A 258 -8.76 19.81 -16.60
C GLY A 258 -8.61 18.81 -15.42
N GLY A 259 -9.36 17.71 -15.45
CA GLY A 259 -9.29 16.68 -14.43
C GLY A 259 -7.91 16.05 -14.27
N ARG A 260 -7.64 15.46 -13.12
CA ARG A 260 -6.33 14.94 -12.73
C ARG A 260 -6.45 13.49 -12.25
N ILE A 261 -5.67 12.59 -12.82
CA ILE A 261 -5.69 11.16 -12.49
C ILE A 261 -4.35 10.75 -11.89
N ALA A 262 -4.37 10.21 -10.68
CA ALA A 262 -3.24 9.51 -10.06
C ALA A 262 -3.44 8.00 -10.25
N MET A 263 -2.50 7.36 -10.96
CA MET A 263 -2.58 5.94 -11.33
C MET A 263 -1.58 5.12 -10.50
N LEU A 264 -2.08 4.31 -9.58
CA LEU A 264 -1.31 3.38 -8.74
C LEU A 264 -1.50 1.92 -9.18
N GLY A 265 -2.72 1.58 -9.62
CA GLY A 265 -3.04 0.22 -10.04
C GLY A 265 -2.12 -0.26 -11.18
N LEU A 266 -1.51 -1.43 -11.01
CA LEU A 266 -0.65 -2.03 -12.03
C LEU A 266 -1.49 -2.91 -12.95
N PRO A 267 -1.63 -2.58 -14.23
CA PRO A 267 -2.32 -3.45 -15.18
C PRO A 267 -1.49 -4.72 -15.45
N ALA A 268 -2.17 -5.84 -15.58
CA ALA A 268 -1.51 -7.12 -15.88
C ALA A 268 -0.99 -7.19 -17.31
N GLU A 269 -1.58 -6.41 -18.24
CA GLU A 269 -1.26 -6.39 -19.66
C GLU A 269 -1.33 -4.96 -20.22
N GLU A 270 -0.69 -4.73 -21.35
CA GLU A 270 -0.82 -3.46 -22.09
C GLU A 270 -2.25 -3.27 -22.58
N PHE A 271 -2.74 -2.04 -22.53
CA PHE A 271 -4.10 -1.69 -22.98
C PHE A 271 -4.18 -0.31 -23.63
N ALA A 272 -5.19 -0.14 -24.48
CA ALA A 272 -5.46 1.13 -25.14
C ALA A 272 -6.31 2.05 -24.28
N VAL A 273 -6.00 3.35 -24.34
CA VAL A 273 -6.75 4.47 -23.72
C VAL A 273 -7.08 5.47 -24.83
N ASP A 274 -8.22 6.15 -24.73
CA ASP A 274 -8.57 7.25 -25.64
C ASP A 274 -7.74 8.51 -25.37
N TRP A 275 -6.60 8.61 -26.06
CA TRP A 275 -5.71 9.76 -25.99
C TRP A 275 -6.35 11.03 -26.53
N SER A 276 -7.31 10.91 -27.49
CA SER A 276 -7.99 12.10 -28.01
C SER A 276 -8.78 12.79 -26.90
N LYS A 277 -9.46 12.03 -26.06
CA LYS A 277 -10.20 12.54 -24.91
C LYS A 277 -9.26 13.15 -23.86
N ILE A 278 -8.18 12.48 -23.52
CA ILE A 278 -7.17 13.02 -22.58
C ILE A 278 -6.66 14.38 -23.06
N VAL A 279 -6.31 14.52 -24.35
CA VAL A 279 -5.82 15.76 -24.95
C VAL A 279 -6.89 16.85 -25.00
N THR A 280 -8.08 16.53 -25.53
CA THR A 280 -9.13 17.53 -25.73
C THR A 280 -9.77 18.01 -24.43
N SER A 281 -9.75 17.18 -23.38
CA SER A 281 -10.20 17.55 -22.04
C SER A 281 -9.07 18.03 -21.13
N MET A 282 -7.82 18.13 -21.61
CA MET A 282 -6.65 18.55 -20.84
C MET A 282 -6.46 17.75 -19.52
N ILE A 283 -6.72 16.44 -19.56
CA ILE A 283 -6.59 15.58 -18.38
C ILE A 283 -5.10 15.36 -18.08
N THR A 284 -4.71 15.52 -16.82
CA THR A 284 -3.38 15.16 -16.34
C THR A 284 -3.39 13.73 -15.83
N VAL A 285 -2.46 12.87 -16.31
CA VAL A 285 -2.26 11.52 -15.77
C VAL A 285 -0.88 11.44 -15.12
N LYS A 286 -0.83 11.08 -13.83
CA LYS A 286 0.39 10.92 -13.04
C LYS A 286 0.51 9.47 -12.57
N GLY A 287 1.59 8.77 -12.96
CA GLY A 287 1.93 7.47 -12.39
C GLY A 287 2.44 7.62 -10.96
N ILE A 288 2.00 6.73 -10.09
CA ILE A 288 2.39 6.69 -8.68
C ILE A 288 3.16 5.39 -8.42
N TYR A 289 4.29 5.50 -7.73
CA TYR A 289 5.09 4.35 -7.33
C TYR A 289 5.55 4.50 -5.88
N GLY A 290 5.10 3.58 -5.03
CA GLY A 290 5.46 3.56 -3.62
C GLY A 290 5.12 4.86 -2.89
N ARG A 291 6.03 5.31 -2.06
CA ARG A 291 5.92 6.47 -1.15
C ARG A 291 7.06 7.44 -1.40
N GLU A 292 6.82 8.72 -1.26
CA GLU A 292 7.91 9.71 -1.22
C GLU A 292 8.62 9.63 0.14
N MET A 293 9.89 9.20 0.12
CA MET A 293 10.72 9.00 1.33
C MET A 293 11.35 10.32 1.79
N PHE A 294 11.01 10.90 2.97
CA PHE A 294 10.04 10.40 3.95
C PHE A 294 8.88 11.38 4.10
N GLU A 295 8.62 12.19 3.09
CA GLU A 295 7.53 13.17 3.08
C GLU A 295 6.17 12.50 3.30
N THR A 296 5.94 11.37 2.59
CA THR A 296 4.70 10.60 2.78
C THR A 296 4.59 10.02 4.19
N TRP A 297 5.71 9.54 4.79
CA TRP A 297 5.72 9.00 6.15
C TRP A 297 5.35 10.04 7.19
N TYR A 298 5.85 11.26 7.05
CA TYR A 298 5.46 12.39 7.87
C TYR A 298 3.96 12.70 7.71
N ALA A 299 3.47 12.79 6.49
CA ALA A 299 2.05 13.04 6.21
C ALA A 299 1.14 11.97 6.82
N MET A 300 1.51 10.68 6.74
CA MET A 300 0.78 9.58 7.39
C MET A 300 0.65 9.79 8.90
N THR A 301 1.75 10.12 9.56
CA THR A 301 1.77 10.37 11.01
C THR A 301 0.83 11.52 11.37
N VAL A 302 0.92 12.64 10.66
CA VAL A 302 0.07 13.82 10.90
C VAL A 302 -1.41 13.53 10.65
N LEU A 303 -1.74 12.73 9.63
CA LEU A 303 -3.13 12.34 9.36
C LEU A 303 -3.71 11.50 10.51
N LEU A 304 -2.95 10.55 11.06
CA LEU A 304 -3.39 9.75 12.22
C LEU A 304 -3.52 10.61 13.47
N GLU A 305 -2.56 11.49 13.77
CA GLU A 305 -2.62 12.46 14.86
C GLU A 305 -3.82 13.41 14.70
N GLY A 306 -4.19 13.72 13.44
CA GLY A 306 -5.37 14.50 13.08
C GLY A 306 -6.70 13.75 13.22
N GLY A 307 -6.68 12.47 13.63
CA GLY A 307 -7.87 11.66 13.88
C GLY A 307 -8.34 10.83 12.68
N LEU A 308 -7.47 10.61 11.67
CA LEU A 308 -7.78 9.63 10.61
C LEU A 308 -7.83 8.23 11.23
N ASP A 309 -8.96 7.53 11.07
CA ASP A 309 -9.15 6.16 11.53
C ASP A 309 -9.00 5.16 10.38
N LEU A 310 -8.04 4.24 10.49
CA LEU A 310 -7.79 3.15 9.55
C LEU A 310 -8.20 1.78 10.07
N THR A 311 -8.68 1.68 11.33
CA THR A 311 -9.07 0.41 11.94
C THR A 311 -10.13 -0.35 11.13
N PRO A 312 -11.11 0.30 10.44
CA PRO A 312 -12.08 -0.41 9.62
C PRO A 312 -11.48 -1.15 8.41
N VAL A 313 -10.24 -0.83 8.02
CA VAL A 313 -9.57 -1.49 6.89
C VAL A 313 -8.99 -2.85 7.30
N ILE A 314 -8.68 -3.04 8.59
CA ILE A 314 -8.10 -4.26 9.14
C ILE A 314 -9.24 -5.22 9.47
N THR A 315 -9.30 -6.37 8.79
CA THR A 315 -10.44 -7.30 8.87
C THR A 315 -10.09 -8.62 9.51
N GLY A 316 -8.82 -8.93 9.73
CA GLY A 316 -8.39 -10.15 10.39
C GLY A 316 -6.99 -10.03 10.99
N SER A 317 -6.77 -10.73 12.10
CA SER A 317 -5.48 -10.85 12.78
C SER A 317 -5.27 -12.30 13.22
N TYR A 318 -4.11 -12.88 12.88
CA TYR A 318 -3.76 -14.28 13.10
C TYR A 318 -2.41 -14.40 13.80
N GLY A 319 -2.19 -15.43 14.59
CA GLY A 319 -0.83 -15.85 14.95
C GLY A 319 -0.03 -16.23 13.70
N TYR A 320 1.26 -15.99 13.69
CA TYR A 320 2.08 -16.30 12.52
C TYR A 320 2.08 -17.80 12.17
N GLU A 321 1.80 -18.68 13.13
CA GLU A 321 1.67 -20.12 12.91
C GLU A 321 0.44 -20.47 12.05
N ASP A 322 -0.61 -19.64 12.11
CA ASP A 322 -1.84 -19.80 11.33
C ASP A 322 -1.78 -19.09 9.97
N PHE A 323 -0.58 -18.85 9.46
CA PHE A 323 -0.34 -18.08 8.24
C PHE A 323 -1.11 -18.59 7.02
N ASP A 324 -1.31 -19.91 6.86
CA ASP A 324 -2.06 -20.46 5.72
C ASP A 324 -3.51 -19.96 5.71
N ALA A 325 -4.20 -19.97 6.87
CA ALA A 325 -5.55 -19.44 7.02
C ALA A 325 -5.59 -17.92 6.76
N ALA A 326 -4.59 -17.18 7.27
CA ALA A 326 -4.44 -15.74 7.04
C ALA A 326 -4.26 -15.40 5.56
N PHE A 327 -3.42 -16.15 4.85
CA PHE A 327 -3.20 -15.97 3.41
C PHE A 327 -4.42 -16.36 2.56
N ASP A 328 -5.16 -17.41 2.98
CA ASP A 328 -6.40 -17.80 2.31
C ASP A 328 -7.47 -16.72 2.46
N GLU A 329 -7.63 -16.13 3.66
CA GLU A 329 -8.52 -14.99 3.86
C GLU A 329 -8.06 -13.77 3.05
N ALA A 330 -6.77 -13.42 3.08
CA ALA A 330 -6.22 -12.29 2.32
C ALA A 330 -6.46 -12.43 0.82
N SER A 331 -6.45 -13.65 0.29
CA SER A 331 -6.74 -13.96 -1.12
C SER A 331 -8.22 -13.84 -1.47
N SER A 332 -9.10 -13.81 -0.47
CA SER A 332 -10.54 -13.72 -0.68
C SER A 332 -10.94 -12.30 -1.07
N ALA A 333 -11.98 -12.19 -1.91
CA ALA A 333 -12.58 -10.88 -2.20
C ALA A 333 -13.36 -10.28 -1.00
N ARG A 334 -13.27 -10.91 0.18
CA ARG A 334 -14.01 -10.57 1.40
C ARG A 334 -13.11 -10.00 2.49
N SER A 335 -11.84 -9.69 2.21
CA SER A 335 -10.91 -9.13 3.19
C SER A 335 -10.50 -7.71 2.85
N GLY A 336 -10.23 -6.93 3.90
CA GLY A 336 -9.39 -5.75 3.90
C GLY A 336 -7.92 -6.14 4.11
N LYS A 337 -7.24 -5.54 5.08
CA LYS A 337 -5.90 -5.93 5.51
C LYS A 337 -5.95 -7.06 6.53
N ILE A 338 -5.07 -8.02 6.36
CA ILE A 338 -4.86 -9.15 7.28
C ILE A 338 -3.50 -8.99 7.95
N ILE A 339 -3.48 -9.15 9.26
CA ILE A 339 -2.30 -8.99 10.11
C ILE A 339 -1.82 -10.36 10.60
N LEU A 340 -0.50 -10.56 10.62
CA LEU A 340 0.15 -11.65 11.33
C LEU A 340 0.81 -11.12 12.61
N ASN A 341 0.50 -11.76 13.74
CA ASN A 341 1.06 -11.45 15.04
C ASN A 341 2.31 -12.31 15.31
N TRP A 342 3.44 -11.65 15.52
CA TRP A 342 4.74 -12.28 15.84
C TRP A 342 5.09 -12.20 17.32
N SER A 343 4.28 -11.51 18.13
CA SER A 343 4.44 -11.46 19.58
C SER A 343 3.80 -12.71 20.18
N ALA A 344 4.58 -13.74 20.42
CA ALA A 344 4.16 -14.90 21.20
C ALA A 344 4.35 -14.66 22.69
#